data_8a70a90a10128c38ab7119d728b811c4
#
_entry.id   8a70a90a10128c38ab7119d728b811c4
#
_cell.length_a   1.000
_cell.length_b   1.000
_cell.length_c   1.000
_cell.angle_alpha   90.00
_cell.angle_beta   90.00
_cell.angle_gamma   90.00
#
_symmetry.space_group_name_H-M   'P 1'
#
loop_
_entity.id
_entity.type
_entity.pdbx_description
1 polymer ?
#
loop_
_entity_poly.entity_id
_entity_poly.type
_entity_poly.pdbx_seq_one_letter_code
_entity_poly.pdbx_strand_id
1 'polypeptide(L)'
;MLIFLTFLFSLQTVVATIHQPSAAVFEMFDDLILLKKGGNVVFSGELGDESSNLVEYFEQRGAKPIERQENPAAWVLRAYAGEHTSHDADWAELYKSSAQFSRIRNQIESIRAADDNRQKLTFTSTFSTPGVERVCLMGERMLTIYRRS
;
A
#
# COMPACT_ATOMS: atom_id res chain seq x y z
N MET A 1 -0.82 0.49 -7.43
CA MET A 1 -0.95 -0.23 -6.15
C MET A 1 -0.04 0.45 -5.13
N LEU A 2 -0.58 0.88 -4.02
CA LEU A 2 0.16 1.51 -2.92
C LEU A 2 0.16 0.52 -1.75
N ILE A 3 1.32 0.26 -1.18
CA ILE A 3 1.50 -0.78 -0.15
C ILE A 3 2.21 -0.17 1.04
N PHE A 4 1.81 -0.59 2.24
CA PHE A 4 2.38 -0.15 3.51
C PHE A 4 3.08 -1.32 4.18
N LEU A 5 4.27 -1.07 4.69
CA LEU A 5 5.05 -1.99 5.49
C LEU A 5 5.42 -1.30 6.80
N THR A 6 5.10 -1.91 7.93
CA THR A 6 5.53 -1.41 9.24
C THR A 6 6.81 -2.11 9.67
N PHE A 7 7.90 -1.39 9.78
CA PHE A 7 9.17 -1.91 10.29
C PHE A 7 9.13 -1.97 11.81
N LEU A 8 8.97 -3.17 12.37
CA LEU A 8 8.88 -3.43 13.83
C LEU A 8 10.08 -2.94 14.64
N PHE A 9 11.27 -2.84 14.04
CA PHE A 9 12.49 -2.42 14.73
C PHE A 9 12.71 -0.91 14.80
N SER A 10 12.03 -0.11 13.99
CA SER A 10 12.27 1.34 13.91
C SER A 10 11.03 2.20 14.13
N LEU A 11 9.86 1.62 14.40
CA LEU A 11 8.57 2.32 14.48
C LEU A 11 8.30 3.21 13.25
N GLN A 12 8.86 2.83 12.11
CA GLN A 12 8.69 3.57 10.86
C GLN A 12 7.67 2.89 9.96
N THR A 13 6.73 3.66 9.46
CA THR A 13 5.81 3.22 8.42
C THR A 13 6.42 3.53 7.06
N VAL A 14 6.55 2.52 6.22
CA VAL A 14 7.02 2.65 4.84
C VAL A 14 5.84 2.58 3.89
N VAL A 15 5.70 3.57 3.04
CA VAL A 15 4.70 3.61 1.97
C VAL A 15 5.43 3.45 0.64
N ALA A 16 5.09 2.43 -0.12
CA ALA A 16 5.74 2.14 -1.40
C ALA A 16 4.71 1.87 -2.50
N THR A 17 5.04 2.26 -3.73
CA THR A 17 4.32 1.83 -4.92
C THR A 17 5.12 0.73 -5.59
N ILE A 18 4.50 -0.42 -5.82
CA ILE A 18 5.16 -1.57 -6.42
C ILE A 18 4.41 -1.99 -7.67
N HIS A 19 5.17 -2.33 -8.70
CA HIS A 19 4.65 -2.84 -9.95
C HIS A 19 4.92 -4.34 -10.06
N GLN A 20 3.89 -5.14 -10.23
CA GLN A 20 3.94 -6.59 -10.40
C GLN A 20 4.83 -7.31 -9.35
N PRO A 21 4.51 -7.23 -8.06
CA PRO A 21 5.29 -7.92 -7.05
C PRO A 21 5.17 -9.44 -7.19
N SER A 22 6.23 -10.17 -6.80
CA SER A 22 6.11 -11.61 -6.58
C SER A 22 5.21 -11.88 -5.36
N ALA A 23 4.66 -13.08 -5.24
CA ALA A 23 3.85 -13.47 -4.09
C ALA A 23 4.61 -13.25 -2.77
N ALA A 24 5.86 -13.71 -2.69
CA ALA A 24 6.70 -13.54 -1.51
C ALA A 24 6.96 -12.08 -1.13
N VAL A 25 7.09 -11.17 -2.10
CA VAL A 25 7.22 -9.73 -1.84
C VAL A 25 5.88 -9.15 -1.39
N PHE A 26 4.78 -9.61 -1.98
CA PHE A 26 3.44 -9.13 -1.64
C PHE A 26 3.03 -9.49 -0.21
N GLU A 27 3.37 -10.68 0.24
CA GLU A 27 3.12 -11.18 1.59
C GLU A 27 3.93 -10.46 2.70
N MET A 28 4.95 -9.70 2.31
CA MET A 28 5.72 -8.91 3.29
C MET A 28 5.00 -7.63 3.73
N PHE A 29 3.89 -7.28 3.11
CA PHE A 29 3.18 -6.04 3.40
C PHE A 29 2.00 -6.25 4.34
N ASP A 30 1.80 -5.30 5.25
CA ASP A 30 0.70 -5.34 6.22
C ASP A 30 -0.60 -4.84 5.59
N ASP A 31 -0.54 -3.70 4.89
CA ASP A 31 -1.70 -3.00 4.34
C ASP A 31 -1.56 -2.74 2.84
N LEU A 32 -2.70 -2.73 2.16
CA LEU A 32 -2.80 -2.44 0.74
C LEU A 32 -3.81 -1.32 0.47
N ILE A 33 -3.45 -0.38 -0.41
CA ILE A 33 -4.40 0.48 -1.10
C ILE A 33 -4.35 0.13 -2.59
N LEU A 34 -5.44 -0.40 -3.11
CA LEU A 34 -5.58 -0.74 -4.52
C LEU A 34 -6.39 0.32 -5.25
N LEU A 35 -5.80 0.85 -6.32
CA LEU A 35 -6.39 1.90 -7.14
C LEU A 35 -6.69 1.36 -8.54
N LYS A 36 -7.90 1.65 -9.06
CA LYS A 36 -8.20 1.46 -10.47
C LYS A 36 -7.77 2.67 -11.31
N LYS A 37 -7.80 2.51 -12.63
CA LYS A 37 -7.57 3.61 -13.59
C LYS A 37 -8.49 4.79 -13.25
N GLY A 38 -7.92 5.98 -13.16
CA GLY A 38 -8.63 7.18 -12.71
C GLY A 38 -8.47 7.50 -11.21
N GLY A 39 -7.69 6.70 -10.47
CA GLY A 39 -7.35 6.99 -9.07
C GLY A 39 -8.41 6.61 -8.04
N ASN A 40 -9.47 5.93 -8.45
CA ASN A 40 -10.50 5.48 -7.52
C ASN A 40 -10.02 4.25 -6.73
N VAL A 41 -10.23 4.27 -5.42
CA VAL A 41 -9.92 3.15 -4.53
C VAL A 41 -10.91 2.02 -4.75
N VAL A 42 -10.42 0.79 -4.90
CA VAL A 42 -11.23 -0.43 -5.01
C VAL A 42 -11.05 -1.35 -3.81
N PHE A 43 -9.98 -1.16 -3.06
CA PHE A 43 -9.71 -1.83 -1.78
C PHE A 43 -8.74 -0.97 -0.97
N SER A 44 -8.92 -0.94 0.36
CA SER A 44 -7.95 -0.40 1.30
C SER A 44 -8.10 -1.12 2.63
N GLY A 45 -6.99 -1.60 3.19
CA GLY A 45 -6.94 -2.24 4.50
C GLY A 45 -5.86 -3.30 4.59
N GLU A 46 -5.84 -3.99 5.74
CA GLU A 46 -4.92 -5.07 6.03
C GLU A 46 -5.07 -6.24 5.06
N LEU A 47 -3.94 -6.79 4.62
CA LEU A 47 -3.93 -7.95 3.74
C LEU A 47 -4.35 -9.23 4.47
N GLY A 48 -3.98 -9.36 5.75
CA GLY A 48 -4.15 -10.60 6.53
C GLY A 48 -3.13 -11.69 6.13
N ASP A 49 -3.15 -12.80 6.86
CA ASP A 49 -2.29 -13.94 6.57
C ASP A 49 -2.58 -14.48 5.17
N GLU A 50 -1.53 -14.70 4.38
CA GLU A 50 -1.64 -15.15 2.98
C GLU A 50 -2.60 -14.30 2.15
N SER A 51 -2.69 -13.01 2.45
CA SER A 51 -3.60 -12.07 1.80
C SER A 51 -5.09 -12.42 1.92
N SER A 52 -5.47 -13.17 2.95
CA SER A 52 -6.83 -13.70 3.16
C SER A 52 -7.91 -12.61 3.16
N ASN A 53 -7.64 -11.47 3.81
CA ASN A 53 -8.62 -10.37 3.84
C ASN A 53 -8.89 -9.78 2.46
N LEU A 54 -7.86 -9.69 1.62
CA LEU A 54 -7.98 -9.22 0.24
C LEU A 54 -8.79 -10.21 -0.60
N VAL A 55 -8.44 -11.49 -0.52
CA VAL A 55 -9.10 -12.55 -1.27
C VAL A 55 -10.57 -12.65 -0.90
N GLU A 56 -10.87 -12.74 0.39
CA GLU A 56 -12.25 -12.81 0.91
C GLU A 56 -13.08 -11.60 0.45
N TYR A 57 -12.50 -10.39 0.52
CA TYR A 57 -13.19 -9.18 0.08
C TYR A 57 -13.66 -9.25 -1.38
N PHE A 58 -12.81 -9.73 -2.29
CA PHE A 58 -13.14 -9.81 -3.71
C PHE A 58 -14.04 -11.00 -4.03
N GLU A 59 -13.82 -12.17 -3.42
CA GLU A 59 -14.65 -13.37 -3.62
C GLU A 59 -16.09 -13.15 -3.16
N GLN A 60 -16.30 -12.54 -2.00
CA GLN A 60 -17.64 -12.18 -1.49
C GLN A 60 -18.40 -11.24 -2.43
N ARG A 61 -17.71 -10.54 -3.33
CA ARG A 61 -18.29 -9.60 -4.30
C ARG A 61 -18.33 -10.14 -5.73
N GLY A 62 -18.13 -11.44 -5.87
CA GLY A 62 -18.33 -12.14 -7.15
C GLY A 62 -17.05 -12.31 -7.99
N ALA A 63 -15.87 -12.07 -7.42
CA ALA A 63 -14.65 -12.52 -8.06
C ALA A 63 -14.57 -14.06 -8.03
N LYS A 64 -13.98 -14.65 -9.07
CA LYS A 64 -13.69 -16.10 -9.08
C LYS A 64 -12.69 -16.43 -7.98
N PRO A 65 -12.83 -17.57 -7.29
CA PRO A 65 -11.87 -18.01 -6.29
C PRO A 65 -10.45 -18.02 -6.82
N ILE A 66 -9.51 -17.63 -5.93
CA ILE A 66 -8.09 -17.69 -6.24
C ILE A 66 -7.65 -19.15 -6.40
N GLU A 67 -6.82 -19.43 -7.39
CA GLU A 67 -6.28 -20.77 -7.59
C GLU A 67 -5.16 -21.08 -6.61
N ARG A 68 -4.97 -22.37 -6.34
CA ARG A 68 -3.92 -22.81 -5.43
C ARG A 68 -2.54 -22.39 -5.95
N GLN A 69 -1.74 -21.73 -5.10
CA GLN A 69 -0.41 -21.19 -5.44
C GLN A 69 -0.43 -20.01 -6.43
N GLU A 70 -1.58 -19.45 -6.72
CA GLU A 70 -1.66 -18.24 -7.53
C GLU A 70 -1.18 -17.01 -6.72
N ASN A 71 -0.46 -16.10 -7.40
CA ASN A 71 -0.01 -14.85 -6.79
C ASN A 71 -1.20 -13.92 -6.52
N PRO A 72 -1.54 -13.60 -5.26
CA PRO A 72 -2.70 -12.76 -4.92
C PRO A 72 -2.67 -11.39 -5.57
N ALA A 73 -1.47 -10.80 -5.75
CA ALA A 73 -1.31 -9.52 -6.41
C ALA A 73 -1.68 -9.58 -7.90
N ALA A 74 -1.33 -10.65 -8.58
CA ALA A 74 -1.68 -10.84 -9.99
C ALA A 74 -3.17 -11.20 -10.14
N TRP A 75 -3.68 -12.06 -9.25
CA TRP A 75 -5.08 -12.46 -9.23
C TRP A 75 -6.02 -11.26 -9.04
N VAL A 76 -5.77 -10.40 -8.06
CA VAL A 76 -6.63 -9.26 -7.79
C VAL A 76 -6.67 -8.26 -8.96
N LEU A 77 -5.53 -8.08 -9.65
CA LEU A 77 -5.49 -7.23 -10.84
C LEU A 77 -6.38 -7.78 -11.98
N ARG A 78 -6.41 -9.11 -12.17
CA ARG A 78 -7.32 -9.75 -13.13
C ARG A 78 -8.76 -9.71 -12.67
N ALA A 79 -9.02 -9.91 -11.37
CA ALA A 79 -10.35 -9.85 -10.80
C ALA A 79 -11.02 -8.49 -11.06
N TYR A 80 -10.31 -7.38 -10.80
CA TYR A 80 -10.89 -6.07 -11.00
C TYR A 80 -10.88 -5.62 -12.48
N ALA A 81 -10.03 -6.20 -13.33
CA ALA A 81 -10.00 -5.94 -14.77
C ALA A 81 -11.18 -6.59 -15.53
N GLY A 82 -11.99 -7.40 -14.85
CA GLY A 82 -13.16 -8.07 -15.45
C GLY A 82 -12.90 -9.47 -15.99
N GLU A 83 -11.67 -9.96 -15.96
CA GLU A 83 -11.34 -11.31 -16.45
C GLU A 83 -11.89 -12.43 -15.55
N HIS A 84 -12.11 -12.10 -14.27
CA HIS A 84 -12.54 -13.03 -13.23
C HIS A 84 -13.86 -12.65 -12.55
N THR A 85 -14.65 -11.74 -13.13
CA THR A 85 -15.95 -11.37 -12.59
C THR A 85 -17.09 -11.74 -13.52
N SER A 86 -18.20 -12.17 -12.92
CA SER A 86 -19.41 -12.55 -13.67
C SER A 86 -20.23 -11.32 -14.12
N HIS A 87 -19.88 -10.13 -13.67
CA HIS A 87 -20.59 -8.88 -13.95
C HIS A 87 -19.60 -7.73 -14.13
N ASP A 88 -20.04 -6.72 -14.89
CA ASP A 88 -19.37 -5.42 -15.09
C ASP A 88 -19.49 -4.57 -13.80
N ALA A 89 -18.92 -5.09 -12.71
CA ALA A 89 -19.07 -4.49 -11.38
C ALA A 89 -18.18 -3.24 -11.27
N ASP A 90 -18.76 -2.11 -10.89
CA ASP A 90 -17.96 -0.95 -10.48
C ASP A 90 -17.38 -1.18 -9.08
N TRP A 91 -16.18 -1.74 -9.03
CA TRP A 91 -15.45 -2.04 -7.81
C TRP A 91 -15.25 -0.82 -6.90
N ALA A 92 -15.19 0.38 -7.46
CA ALA A 92 -15.06 1.60 -6.67
C ALA A 92 -16.35 1.93 -5.92
N GLU A 93 -17.51 1.73 -6.55
CA GLU A 93 -18.80 1.92 -5.89
C GLU A 93 -19.08 0.81 -4.86
N LEU A 94 -18.69 -0.44 -5.17
CA LEU A 94 -18.74 -1.54 -4.21
C LEU A 94 -17.86 -1.26 -2.98
N TYR A 95 -16.67 -0.68 -3.18
CA TYR A 95 -15.82 -0.30 -2.07
C TYR A 95 -16.42 0.83 -1.24
N LYS A 96 -16.93 1.89 -1.84
CA LYS A 96 -17.57 3.02 -1.14
C LYS A 96 -18.78 2.61 -0.29
N SER A 97 -19.54 1.60 -0.75
CA SER A 97 -20.68 1.05 -0.01
C SER A 97 -20.28 0.02 1.05
N SER A 98 -19.03 -0.34 1.16
CA SER A 98 -18.56 -1.38 2.08
C SER A 98 -18.42 -0.91 3.52
N ALA A 99 -18.60 -1.84 4.47
CA ALA A 99 -18.32 -1.60 5.88
C ALA A 99 -16.85 -1.24 6.14
N GLN A 100 -15.94 -1.76 5.31
CA GLN A 100 -14.51 -1.48 5.36
C GLN A 100 -14.22 0.00 5.07
N PHE A 101 -14.83 0.57 4.03
CA PHE A 101 -14.72 2.00 3.72
C PHE A 101 -15.20 2.86 4.90
N SER A 102 -16.36 2.54 5.48
CA SER A 102 -16.90 3.25 6.64
C SER A 102 -15.97 3.17 7.85
N ARG A 103 -15.39 1.99 8.11
CA ARG A 103 -14.41 1.79 9.20
C ARG A 103 -13.18 2.67 9.02
N ILE A 104 -12.56 2.62 7.84
CA ILE A 104 -11.35 3.41 7.53
C ILE A 104 -11.63 4.90 7.60
N ARG A 105 -12.77 5.33 7.07
CA ARG A 105 -13.18 6.74 7.15
C ARG A 105 -13.32 7.22 8.59
N ASN A 106 -13.98 6.44 9.43
CA ASN A 106 -14.12 6.76 10.86
C ASN A 106 -12.77 6.78 11.58
N GLN A 107 -11.84 5.88 11.25
CA GLN A 107 -10.48 5.90 11.77
C GLN A 107 -9.73 7.18 11.34
N ILE A 108 -9.81 7.57 10.09
CA ILE A 108 -9.20 8.82 9.59
C ILE A 108 -9.78 10.03 10.32
N GLU A 109 -11.09 10.09 10.52
CA GLU A 109 -11.74 11.19 11.24
C GLU A 109 -11.31 11.24 12.72
N SER A 110 -11.20 10.08 13.37
CA SER A 110 -10.71 10.00 14.75
C SER A 110 -9.24 10.44 14.89
N ILE A 111 -8.39 10.07 13.93
CA ILE A 111 -6.98 10.48 13.90
C ILE A 111 -6.87 11.99 13.68
N ARG A 112 -7.66 12.55 12.76
CA ARG A 112 -7.69 14.00 12.49
C ARG A 112 -8.14 14.78 13.71
N ALA A 113 -9.18 14.33 14.40
CA ALA A 113 -9.66 14.96 15.63
C ALA A 113 -8.61 14.90 16.75
N ALA A 114 -7.84 13.84 16.83
CA ALA A 114 -6.74 13.70 17.80
C ALA A 114 -5.52 14.56 17.43
N ASP A 115 -5.29 14.81 16.13
CA ASP A 115 -4.13 15.56 15.63
C ASP A 115 -4.26 17.07 15.85
N ASP A 116 -5.49 17.59 15.92
CA ASP A 116 -5.74 19.02 16.22
C ASP A 116 -5.22 19.44 17.61
N ASN A 117 -4.94 18.46 18.47
CA ASN A 117 -4.40 18.63 19.82
C ASN A 117 -2.91 18.25 19.95
N ARG A 118 -2.22 17.87 18.86
CA ARG A 118 -0.80 17.49 18.87
C ARG A 118 0.10 18.68 18.59
N GLN A 119 1.24 18.71 19.27
CA GLN A 119 2.28 19.68 19.01
C GLN A 119 2.81 19.50 17.58
N LYS A 120 2.66 20.51 16.74
CA LYS A 120 3.16 20.45 15.34
C LYS A 120 4.66 20.23 15.33
N LEU A 121 5.11 19.24 14.56
CA LEU A 121 6.53 18.99 14.34
C LEU A 121 7.14 20.20 13.62
N THR A 122 8.11 20.84 14.25
CA THR A 122 8.89 21.94 13.66
C THR A 122 10.27 21.42 13.30
N PHE A 123 10.66 21.58 12.06
CA PHE A 123 11.99 21.21 11.59
C PHE A 123 12.84 22.47 11.42
N THR A 124 14.04 22.46 11.99
CA THR A 124 15.00 23.57 11.87
C THR A 124 15.64 23.66 10.49
N SER A 125 15.56 22.58 9.70
CA SER A 125 16.11 22.49 8.35
C SER A 125 15.22 21.64 7.46
N THR A 126 15.19 21.97 6.17
CA THR A 126 14.51 21.18 5.12
C THR A 126 15.15 19.79 4.93
N PHE A 127 16.39 19.63 5.38
CA PHE A 127 17.15 18.40 5.23
C PHE A 127 17.60 17.88 6.59
N SER A 128 17.52 16.56 6.79
CA SER A 128 17.93 15.90 8.03
C SER A 128 19.45 15.95 8.27
N THR A 129 20.24 16.05 7.19
CA THR A 129 21.69 16.06 7.27
C THR A 129 22.27 17.44 6.91
N PRO A 130 23.35 17.90 7.59
CA PRO A 130 24.08 19.11 7.25
C PRO A 130 24.61 19.12 5.82
N GLY A 131 24.76 20.31 5.21
CA GLY A 131 25.17 20.42 3.80
C GLY A 131 26.51 19.74 3.49
N VAL A 132 27.48 19.86 4.39
CA VAL A 132 28.81 19.24 4.24
C VAL A 132 28.71 17.71 4.23
N GLU A 133 27.95 17.13 5.14
CA GLU A 133 27.74 15.68 5.23
C GLU A 133 27.07 15.14 3.97
N ARG A 134 26.09 15.86 3.41
CA ARG A 134 25.47 15.50 2.12
C ARG A 134 26.46 15.45 0.98
N VAL A 135 27.37 16.41 0.89
CA VAL A 135 28.44 16.43 -0.15
C VAL A 135 29.35 15.22 0.02
N CYS A 136 29.76 14.89 1.26
CA CYS A 136 30.56 13.71 1.54
C CYS A 136 29.84 12.41 1.13
N LEU A 137 28.58 12.23 1.52
CA LEU A 137 27.77 11.06 1.16
C LEU A 137 27.58 10.92 -0.36
N MET A 138 27.38 12.04 -1.07
CA MET A 138 27.28 12.02 -2.53
C MET A 138 28.62 11.64 -3.17
N GLY A 139 29.73 12.15 -2.66
CA GLY A 139 31.08 11.81 -3.12
C GLY A 139 31.39 10.33 -2.92
N GLU A 140 31.09 9.79 -1.76
CA GLU A 140 31.28 8.37 -1.44
C GLU A 140 30.42 7.46 -2.34
N ARG A 141 29.17 7.85 -2.59
CA ARG A 141 28.29 7.15 -3.54
C ARG A 141 28.85 7.17 -4.96
N MET A 142 29.33 8.31 -5.44
CA MET A 142 29.94 8.43 -6.77
C MET A 142 31.20 7.56 -6.88
N LEU A 143 32.07 7.58 -5.89
CA LEU A 143 33.29 6.74 -5.85
C LEU A 143 32.91 5.24 -5.85
N THR A 144 31.87 4.85 -5.12
CA THR A 144 31.40 3.47 -5.09
C THR A 144 30.88 3.01 -6.46
N ILE A 145 30.11 3.86 -7.15
CA ILE A 145 29.63 3.58 -8.52
C ILE A 145 30.82 3.44 -9.47
N TYR A 146 31.77 4.37 -9.43
CA TYR A 146 32.93 4.36 -10.29
C TYR A 146 33.83 3.13 -10.11
N ARG A 147 33.99 2.64 -8.86
CA ARG A 147 34.75 1.43 -8.55
C ARG A 147 34.07 0.14 -8.98
N ARG A 148 32.76 0.15 -9.17
CA ARG A 148 31.96 -1.02 -9.58
C ARG A 148 31.65 -1.07 -11.08
N SER A 149 31.92 0.02 -11.81
CA SER A 149 31.83 0.12 -13.25
C SER A 149 33.14 -0.35 -13.90
#